data_d6480979fb52b3a048de14c58db29d27
#
_entry.id   d6480979fb52b3a048de14c58db29d27
#
_cell.length_a   1.000
_cell.length_b   1.000
_cell.length_c   1.000
_cell.angle_alpha   90.00
_cell.angle_beta   90.00
_cell.angle_gamma   90.00
#
_symmetry.space_group_name_H-M   'P 1'
#
loop_
_entity.id
_entity.type
_entity.pdbx_description
1 polymer ?
#
loop_
_entity_poly.entity_id
_entity_poly.type
_entity_poly.pdbx_seq_one_letter_code
_entity_poly.pdbx_strand_id
1 'polypeptide(L)'
;LTPDRLTHDGAVLKFLLPPTDRVSTPTLCLCGIACSMHHLRSFQLRDMTACGAALRRLGTDATSLEQVADRLVRHLYGSLTMGHLREPACSLVRLFKTTPYSRLTPDLRALADARLGDTPPPPSLTCLTLLASAGAVPGWNDPARSSRFRVIPLDTLEAVERLPMFSQLFRQLGVSLPSLTQPGPSVLLDRHEQSFNVFHIPEAEGSPYVPGQEEFVLKYGIRSVLGFGAPLPDGELFSIILFSKDFIPESTATLFKPLALCAQIALAPYATTTAAFHPHHTSMPEQADGDPTPVHDAHLQARIADLERLLAVHEQTVDEQADRMELIVQGSQMGTWDWEIPTGRVTFNERWANMLGYRLDELEPHVRTWEQLVHPDDLHQVMATVSSHLRGETPTYSSEHRLRTKSGAWCWVFDSGRVVKRDAKGAPLRAAGIHLDISDRKALEAAQARAQCDLQAKQQAL
;
A
#
# COMPACT_ATOMS: atom_id res chain seq x y z
N LEU A 1 -61.22 -33.53 29.36
CA LEU A 1 -61.01 -33.99 27.98
C LEU A 1 -59.69 -33.43 27.48
N THR A 2 -58.68 -34.22 27.59
CA THR A 2 -57.44 -34.26 26.79
C THR A 2 -57.81 -34.44 25.29
N PRO A 3 -56.92 -34.34 24.30
CA PRO A 3 -55.47 -34.57 24.33
C PRO A 3 -54.60 -33.75 23.35
N ASP A 4 -53.30 -33.84 23.56
CA ASP A 4 -52.26 -34.32 22.65
C ASP A 4 -51.86 -33.57 21.38
N ARG A 5 -50.50 -33.55 21.26
CA ARG A 5 -49.66 -33.46 20.04
C ARG A 5 -49.24 -32.04 19.67
N LEU A 6 -47.96 -31.76 19.44
CA LEU A 6 -46.88 -32.52 18.81
C LEU A 6 -45.49 -31.96 19.20
N THR A 7 -44.69 -32.82 19.71
CA THR A 7 -43.22 -32.80 19.56
C THR A 7 -42.84 -33.12 18.11
N HIS A 8 -42.16 -32.21 17.44
CA HIS A 8 -41.18 -32.50 16.39
C HIS A 8 -40.73 -31.18 15.81
N ASP A 9 -39.51 -30.78 16.12
CA ASP A 9 -38.55 -30.14 15.24
C ASP A 9 -37.31 -29.66 16.04
N GLY A 10 -36.69 -30.62 16.71
CA GLY A 10 -35.39 -30.42 17.37
C GLY A 10 -34.19 -31.04 16.65
N ALA A 11 -34.36 -31.42 15.34
CA ALA A 11 -33.35 -32.23 14.66
C ALA A 11 -32.75 -31.62 13.37
N VAL A 12 -33.14 -30.42 12.95
CA VAL A 12 -32.61 -29.82 11.71
C VAL A 12 -31.63 -28.68 11.91
N LEU A 13 -31.45 -28.20 13.15
CA LEU A 13 -30.51 -27.10 13.45
C LEU A 13 -29.10 -27.54 13.86
N LYS A 14 -28.77 -28.83 13.75
CA LYS A 14 -27.45 -29.39 14.14
C LYS A 14 -26.46 -29.62 12.99
N PHE A 15 -26.82 -29.27 11.76
CA PHE A 15 -25.96 -29.50 10.58
C PHE A 15 -25.44 -28.25 9.88
N LEU A 16 -25.61 -27.04 10.43
CA LEU A 16 -25.18 -25.78 9.79
C LEU A 16 -24.21 -24.93 10.62
N LEU A 17 -23.58 -25.47 11.66
CA LEU A 17 -22.47 -24.79 12.32
C LEU A 17 -21.19 -25.57 12.06
N PRO A 18 -20.18 -24.95 11.42
CA PRO A 18 -18.84 -25.53 11.38
C PRO A 18 -18.27 -25.58 12.80
N PRO A 19 -17.41 -26.56 13.13
CA PRO A 19 -16.85 -26.71 14.46
C PRO A 19 -16.01 -25.48 14.81
N THR A 20 -16.39 -24.84 15.90
CA THR A 20 -15.54 -23.90 16.65
C THR A 20 -14.36 -24.68 17.20
N ASP A 21 -13.18 -24.22 16.89
CA ASP A 21 -11.87 -24.40 17.49
C ASP A 21 -10.80 -24.74 16.46
N ARG A 22 -10.27 -23.68 15.86
CA ARG A 22 -8.84 -23.59 15.56
C ARG A 22 -8.43 -22.14 15.72
N VAL A 23 -7.81 -21.84 16.84
CA VAL A 23 -6.89 -20.71 16.97
C VAL A 23 -5.92 -20.79 15.81
N SER A 24 -6.02 -19.86 14.87
CA SER A 24 -5.14 -19.77 13.71
C SER A 24 -3.74 -19.46 14.23
N THR A 25 -2.91 -20.47 14.29
CA THR A 25 -1.45 -20.27 14.35
C THR A 25 -1.04 -19.35 13.19
N PRO A 26 -0.16 -18.36 13.39
CA PRO A 26 0.35 -17.55 12.32
C PRO A 26 0.95 -18.46 11.26
N THR A 27 0.50 -18.34 10.02
CA THR A 27 1.04 -19.08 8.89
C THR A 27 2.49 -18.63 8.73
N LEU A 28 3.42 -19.50 9.14
CA LEU A 28 4.83 -19.34 8.85
C LEU A 28 4.99 -19.37 7.33
N CYS A 29 5.44 -18.26 6.74
CA CYS A 29 5.95 -18.26 5.38
C CYS A 29 7.06 -19.30 5.28
N LEU A 30 7.19 -19.97 4.13
CA LEU A 30 8.23 -20.97 3.82
C LEU A 30 9.68 -20.49 4.07
N CYS A 31 9.89 -19.20 4.36
CA CYS A 31 11.17 -18.58 4.71
C CYS A 31 11.40 -18.40 6.23
N GLY A 32 10.53 -18.92 7.12
CA GLY A 32 10.73 -18.84 8.57
C GLY A 32 10.59 -17.45 9.21
N ILE A 33 10.25 -16.42 8.44
CA ILE A 33 10.04 -15.04 8.91
C ILE A 33 8.56 -14.86 9.26
N ALA A 34 8.26 -14.33 10.45
CA ALA A 34 6.90 -13.95 10.83
C ALA A 34 6.35 -12.93 9.81
N CYS A 35 5.37 -13.35 9.02
CA CYS A 35 4.80 -12.52 7.97
C CYS A 35 3.70 -11.65 8.58
N SER A 36 3.95 -10.34 8.71
CA SER A 36 2.91 -9.38 8.98
C SER A 36 1.98 -9.31 7.78
N MET A 37 0.68 -9.48 8.00
CA MET A 37 -0.32 -9.37 6.93
C MET A 37 -0.79 -7.92 6.84
N HIS A 38 -0.83 -7.38 5.62
CA HIS A 38 -1.19 -6.01 5.33
C HIS A 38 -2.39 -5.97 4.39
N HIS A 39 -3.43 -5.23 4.77
CA HIS A 39 -4.60 -5.09 3.92
C HIS A 39 -4.30 -4.10 2.79
N LEU A 40 -4.24 -4.56 1.54
CA LEU A 40 -3.74 -3.75 0.41
C LEU A 40 -4.55 -2.48 0.17
N ARG A 41 -5.86 -2.54 0.26
CA ARG A 41 -6.74 -1.38 0.03
C ARG A 41 -6.59 -0.28 1.08
N SER A 42 -6.23 -0.63 2.31
CA SER A 42 -6.02 0.28 3.45
C SER A 42 -4.58 0.28 3.93
N PHE A 43 -3.64 -0.02 3.04
CA PHE A 43 -2.21 -0.01 3.32
C PHE A 43 -1.76 1.36 3.78
N GLN A 44 -1.09 1.42 4.92
CA GLN A 44 -0.69 2.65 5.59
C GLN A 44 0.82 2.72 5.75
N LEU A 45 1.32 3.85 6.24
CA LEU A 45 2.75 4.08 6.46
C LEU A 45 3.39 3.01 7.35
N ARG A 46 2.74 2.64 8.45
CA ARG A 46 3.20 1.55 9.34
C ARG A 46 3.33 0.21 8.60
N ASP A 47 2.42 -0.06 7.66
CA ASP A 47 2.44 -1.29 6.86
C ASP A 47 3.59 -1.25 5.86
N MET A 48 3.85 -0.08 5.25
CA MET A 48 4.99 0.17 4.38
C MET A 48 6.30 -0.05 5.13
N THR A 49 6.46 0.50 6.34
CA THR A 49 7.67 0.34 7.17
C THR A 49 7.89 -1.13 7.53
N ALA A 50 6.85 -1.83 8.00
CA ALA A 50 6.93 -3.24 8.37
C ALA A 50 7.25 -4.14 7.15
N CYS A 51 6.57 -3.91 6.01
CA CYS A 51 6.81 -4.62 4.75
C CYS A 51 8.24 -4.35 4.26
N GLY A 52 8.69 -3.09 4.26
CA GLY A 52 10.05 -2.71 3.85
C GLY A 52 11.14 -3.38 4.69
N ALA A 53 10.97 -3.39 6.02
CA ALA A 53 11.88 -4.09 6.92
C ALA A 53 11.93 -5.61 6.65
N ALA A 54 10.80 -6.22 6.28
CA ALA A 54 10.78 -7.62 5.88
C ALA A 54 11.50 -7.84 4.54
N LEU A 55 11.21 -7.01 3.51
CA LEU A 55 11.84 -7.13 2.19
C LEU A 55 13.36 -7.07 2.27
N ARG A 56 13.95 -6.12 3.03
CA ARG A 56 15.41 -6.00 3.20
C ARG A 56 16.07 -7.28 3.73
N ARG A 57 15.40 -8.00 4.63
CA ARG A 57 15.92 -9.23 5.23
C ARG A 57 15.82 -10.46 4.34
N LEU A 58 15.04 -10.41 3.26
CA LEU A 58 14.87 -11.57 2.36
C LEU A 58 16.13 -11.89 1.55
N GLY A 59 17.05 -10.95 1.43
CA GLY A 59 18.38 -11.20 0.85
C GLY A 59 19.35 -11.94 1.79
N THR A 60 19.09 -11.96 3.12
CA THR A 60 19.97 -12.64 4.08
C THR A 60 20.01 -14.14 3.79
N ASP A 61 21.20 -14.74 3.81
CA ASP A 61 21.42 -16.17 3.56
C ASP A 61 20.90 -16.69 2.20
N ALA A 62 20.72 -15.82 1.23
CA ALA A 62 20.42 -16.24 -0.14
C ALA A 62 21.73 -16.65 -0.85
N THR A 63 21.59 -17.55 -1.81
CA THR A 63 22.73 -18.05 -2.60
C THR A 63 22.71 -17.54 -4.04
N SER A 64 21.59 -16.94 -4.49
CA SER A 64 21.46 -16.41 -5.84
C SER A 64 20.42 -15.27 -5.92
N LEU A 65 20.51 -14.49 -7.00
CA LEU A 65 19.56 -13.44 -7.32
C LEU A 65 18.12 -13.97 -7.46
N GLU A 66 17.98 -15.13 -8.10
CA GLU A 66 16.68 -15.79 -8.31
C GLU A 66 16.04 -16.21 -6.99
N GLN A 67 16.85 -16.67 -6.04
CA GLN A 67 16.37 -17.06 -4.72
C GLN A 67 15.83 -15.84 -3.97
N VAL A 68 16.52 -14.69 -4.02
CA VAL A 68 16.04 -13.44 -3.44
C VAL A 68 14.77 -13.00 -4.15
N ALA A 69 14.75 -13.02 -5.47
CA ALA A 69 13.59 -12.65 -6.28
C ALA A 69 12.36 -13.51 -5.94
N ASP A 70 12.54 -14.84 -5.80
CA ASP A 70 11.45 -15.75 -5.43
C ASP A 70 10.92 -15.45 -4.02
N ARG A 71 11.81 -15.20 -3.04
CA ARG A 71 11.42 -14.80 -1.69
C ARG A 71 10.64 -13.49 -1.69
N LEU A 72 11.08 -12.48 -2.47
CA LEU A 72 10.41 -11.18 -2.59
C LEU A 72 8.98 -11.33 -3.15
N VAL A 73 8.80 -12.03 -4.27
CA VAL A 73 7.47 -12.17 -4.87
C VAL A 73 6.52 -13.00 -4.01
N ARG A 74 7.02 -14.08 -3.35
CA ARG A 74 6.22 -14.89 -2.43
C ARG A 74 5.84 -14.14 -1.18
N HIS A 75 6.75 -13.33 -0.63
CA HIS A 75 6.46 -12.49 0.53
C HIS A 75 5.36 -11.48 0.18
N LEU A 76 5.50 -10.74 -0.91
CA LEU A 76 4.49 -9.77 -1.34
C LEU A 76 3.13 -10.44 -1.65
N TYR A 77 3.15 -11.59 -2.33
CA TYR A 77 1.95 -12.36 -2.62
C TYR A 77 1.22 -12.82 -1.35
N GLY A 78 1.96 -13.30 -0.34
CA GLY A 78 1.40 -13.85 0.89
C GLY A 78 1.06 -12.79 1.95
N SER A 79 1.77 -11.65 1.98
CA SER A 79 1.59 -10.61 2.99
C SER A 79 0.53 -9.58 2.63
N LEU A 80 0.31 -9.32 1.33
CA LEU A 80 -0.70 -8.39 0.86
C LEU A 80 -2.06 -9.09 0.77
N THR A 81 -3.02 -8.67 1.60
CA THR A 81 -4.29 -9.38 1.77
C THR A 81 -5.48 -8.47 1.46
N MET A 82 -6.63 -9.10 1.20
CA MET A 82 -7.93 -8.46 1.00
C MET A 82 -9.04 -9.13 1.82
N GLY A 83 -10.10 -8.38 2.09
CA GLY A 83 -11.28 -8.90 2.78
C GLY A 83 -11.05 -9.31 4.24
N HIS A 84 -12.10 -9.78 4.90
CA HIS A 84 -12.05 -10.19 6.31
C HIS A 84 -11.34 -11.54 6.52
N LEU A 85 -11.32 -12.39 5.50
CA LEU A 85 -10.67 -13.72 5.53
C LEU A 85 -9.17 -13.66 5.26
N ARG A 86 -8.61 -12.47 5.05
CA ARG A 86 -7.19 -12.25 4.74
C ARG A 86 -6.68 -13.08 3.54
N GLU A 87 -7.50 -13.17 2.50
CA GLU A 87 -7.08 -13.79 1.25
C GLU A 87 -6.00 -12.97 0.55
N PRO A 88 -5.11 -13.59 -0.26
CA PRO A 88 -4.16 -12.85 -1.06
C PRO A 88 -4.84 -11.81 -1.95
N ALA A 89 -4.45 -10.56 -1.81
CA ALA A 89 -5.01 -9.45 -2.59
C ALA A 89 -4.59 -9.51 -4.06
N CYS A 90 -3.45 -10.13 -4.35
CA CYS A 90 -2.94 -10.25 -5.71
C CYS A 90 -3.35 -11.59 -6.33
N SER A 91 -3.75 -11.59 -7.61
CA SER A 91 -3.83 -12.81 -8.41
C SER A 91 -2.45 -13.28 -8.84
N LEU A 92 -1.51 -12.34 -9.04
CA LEU A 92 -0.18 -12.62 -9.55
C LEU A 92 0.79 -11.51 -9.14
N VAL A 93 2.00 -11.90 -8.73
CA VAL A 93 3.15 -11.02 -8.49
C VAL A 93 4.32 -11.53 -9.31
N ARG A 94 4.97 -10.66 -10.05
CA ARG A 94 6.12 -11.00 -10.92
C ARG A 94 7.28 -10.05 -10.71
N LEU A 95 8.50 -10.59 -10.73
CA LEU A 95 9.72 -9.82 -10.73
C LEU A 95 10.46 -10.05 -12.05
N PHE A 96 10.71 -8.95 -12.76
CA PHE A 96 11.48 -8.92 -13.99
C PHE A 96 12.80 -8.18 -13.77
N LYS A 97 13.80 -8.52 -14.59
CA LYS A 97 15.09 -7.82 -14.64
C LYS A 97 15.48 -7.60 -16.09
N THR A 98 16.05 -6.45 -16.41
CA THR A 98 16.79 -6.30 -17.69
C THR A 98 18.08 -7.10 -17.61
N THR A 99 18.43 -7.77 -18.70
CA THR A 99 19.64 -8.61 -18.77
C THR A 99 20.21 -8.51 -20.18
N PRO A 100 21.51 -8.22 -20.35
CA PRO A 100 22.14 -8.25 -21.66
C PRO A 100 22.07 -9.65 -22.26
N TYR A 101 21.86 -9.73 -23.58
CA TYR A 101 21.77 -10.99 -24.30
C TYR A 101 22.99 -11.91 -24.05
N SER A 102 24.18 -11.33 -23.96
CA SER A 102 25.43 -12.05 -23.67
C SER A 102 25.42 -12.77 -22.31
N ARG A 103 24.63 -12.29 -21.34
CA ARG A 103 24.53 -12.87 -19.98
C ARG A 103 23.35 -13.84 -19.85
N LEU A 104 22.55 -14.05 -20.90
CA LEU A 104 21.48 -15.05 -20.87
C LEU A 104 22.04 -16.45 -20.81
N THR A 105 21.40 -17.34 -20.04
CA THR A 105 21.69 -18.77 -20.08
C THR A 105 21.33 -19.37 -21.43
N PRO A 106 21.90 -20.54 -21.78
CA PRO A 106 21.63 -21.17 -23.08
C PRO A 106 20.14 -21.39 -23.36
N ASP A 107 19.36 -21.77 -22.35
CA ASP A 107 17.90 -21.95 -22.47
C ASP A 107 17.13 -20.65 -22.71
N LEU A 108 17.51 -19.57 -21.99
CA LEU A 108 16.92 -18.24 -22.21
C LEU A 108 17.35 -17.64 -23.55
N ARG A 109 18.59 -17.90 -23.96
CA ARG A 109 19.10 -17.45 -25.25
C ARG A 109 18.32 -18.12 -26.38
N ALA A 110 18.12 -19.44 -26.33
CA ALA A 110 17.30 -20.15 -27.31
C ALA A 110 15.86 -19.60 -27.41
N LEU A 111 15.26 -19.19 -26.28
CA LEU A 111 13.94 -18.56 -26.27
C LEU A 111 13.97 -17.14 -26.86
N ALA A 112 15.06 -16.40 -26.68
CA ALA A 112 15.25 -15.08 -27.27
C ALA A 112 15.46 -15.19 -28.80
N ASP A 113 16.31 -16.11 -29.24
CA ASP A 113 16.60 -16.38 -30.66
C ASP A 113 15.35 -16.77 -31.45
N ALA A 114 14.50 -17.62 -30.86
CA ALA A 114 13.21 -17.99 -31.45
C ALA A 114 12.26 -16.80 -31.71
N ARG A 115 12.52 -15.63 -31.13
CA ARG A 115 11.74 -14.41 -31.29
C ARG A 115 12.42 -13.38 -32.21
N LEU A 116 13.74 -13.39 -32.24
CA LEU A 116 14.53 -12.45 -33.00
C LEU A 116 14.69 -12.87 -34.48
N GLY A 117 14.42 -14.15 -34.80
CA GLY A 117 14.58 -14.69 -36.16
C GLY A 117 16.04 -14.96 -36.53
N ASP A 118 16.36 -14.94 -37.83
CA ASP A 118 17.65 -15.42 -38.35
C ASP A 118 18.83 -14.46 -38.13
N THR A 119 18.60 -13.25 -37.69
CA THR A 119 19.69 -12.27 -37.52
C THR A 119 20.27 -12.38 -36.11
N PRO A 120 21.58 -12.70 -35.97
CA PRO A 120 22.18 -12.79 -34.64
C PRO A 120 22.15 -11.43 -33.92
N PRO A 121 21.61 -11.38 -32.70
CA PRO A 121 21.51 -10.14 -31.95
C PRO A 121 22.88 -9.66 -31.46
N PRO A 122 23.07 -8.34 -31.25
CA PRO A 122 24.28 -7.84 -30.59
C PRO A 122 24.37 -8.36 -29.15
N PRO A 123 25.58 -8.66 -28.64
CA PRO A 123 25.80 -9.15 -27.29
C PRO A 123 25.22 -8.22 -26.20
N SER A 124 25.14 -6.92 -26.51
CA SER A 124 24.61 -5.87 -25.62
C SER A 124 23.09 -5.69 -25.71
N LEU A 125 22.39 -6.44 -26.56
CA LEU A 125 20.93 -6.36 -26.65
C LEU A 125 20.29 -6.56 -25.28
N THR A 126 19.50 -5.60 -24.87
CA THR A 126 18.74 -5.69 -23.60
C THR A 126 17.57 -6.67 -23.74
N CYS A 127 17.49 -7.62 -22.84
CA CYS A 127 16.37 -8.54 -22.73
C CYS A 127 15.68 -8.35 -21.38
N LEU A 128 14.36 -8.35 -21.37
CA LEU A 128 13.58 -8.37 -20.12
C LEU A 128 13.37 -9.83 -19.72
N THR A 129 13.91 -10.23 -18.58
CA THR A 129 13.87 -11.62 -18.07
C THR A 129 12.97 -11.73 -16.84
N LEU A 130 12.11 -12.75 -16.80
CA LEU A 130 11.30 -13.08 -15.63
C LEU A 130 12.14 -13.89 -14.65
N LEU A 131 12.51 -13.29 -13.51
CA LEU A 131 13.30 -13.96 -12.47
C LEU A 131 12.42 -14.80 -11.54
N ALA A 132 11.28 -14.24 -11.12
CA ALA A 132 10.41 -14.89 -10.15
C ALA A 132 8.94 -14.57 -10.38
N SER A 133 8.06 -15.48 -9.95
CA SER A 133 6.62 -15.36 -10.11
C SER A 133 5.90 -16.10 -8.98
N ALA A 134 4.89 -15.48 -8.40
CA ALA A 134 4.00 -16.07 -7.40
C ALA A 134 2.55 -15.69 -7.71
N GLY A 135 1.65 -16.68 -7.69
CA GLY A 135 0.25 -16.40 -8.06
C GLY A 135 -0.71 -17.52 -7.71
N ALA A 136 -1.99 -17.25 -7.92
CA ALA A 136 -3.11 -18.13 -7.58
C ALA A 136 -3.14 -19.43 -8.40
N VAL A 137 -2.56 -19.40 -9.61
CA VAL A 137 -2.50 -20.60 -10.49
C VAL A 137 -1.18 -21.31 -10.26
N PRO A 138 -1.17 -22.61 -9.96
CA PRO A 138 0.07 -23.37 -9.68
C PRO A 138 1.15 -23.21 -10.76
N GLY A 139 0.76 -23.17 -12.04
CA GLY A 139 1.66 -22.98 -13.16
C GLY A 139 2.34 -21.62 -13.21
N TRP A 140 1.82 -20.61 -12.49
CA TRP A 140 2.43 -19.29 -12.40
C TRP A 140 3.56 -19.21 -11.38
N ASN A 141 3.66 -20.18 -10.48
CA ASN A 141 4.68 -20.21 -9.42
C ASN A 141 6.04 -20.75 -9.90
N ASP A 142 6.13 -21.08 -11.19
CA ASP A 142 7.35 -21.54 -11.85
C ASP A 142 7.62 -20.67 -13.08
N PRO A 143 8.64 -19.79 -13.04
CA PRO A 143 9.01 -18.96 -14.20
C PRO A 143 9.29 -19.77 -15.47
N ALA A 144 9.78 -21.01 -15.34
CA ALA A 144 10.09 -21.88 -16.49
C ALA A 144 8.83 -22.27 -17.29
N ARG A 145 7.67 -22.35 -16.63
CA ARG A 145 6.38 -22.61 -17.29
C ARG A 145 5.77 -21.40 -17.97
N SER A 146 6.32 -20.21 -17.72
CA SER A 146 5.88 -18.94 -18.33
C SER A 146 6.67 -18.63 -19.62
N SER A 147 6.84 -19.58 -20.53
CA SER A 147 7.68 -19.47 -21.74
C SER A 147 7.43 -18.17 -22.53
N ARG A 148 6.18 -17.71 -22.58
CA ARG A 148 5.79 -16.48 -23.28
C ARG A 148 6.33 -15.18 -22.66
N PHE A 149 6.71 -15.17 -21.37
CA PHE A 149 7.19 -14.00 -20.64
C PHE A 149 8.56 -14.22 -20.01
N ARG A 150 9.17 -15.40 -20.20
CA ARG A 150 10.42 -15.79 -19.54
C ARG A 150 11.59 -14.92 -19.98
N VAL A 151 11.64 -14.59 -21.26
CA VAL A 151 12.58 -13.60 -21.83
C VAL A 151 11.92 -12.85 -22.97
N ILE A 152 12.09 -11.53 -23.01
CA ILE A 152 11.53 -10.66 -24.04
C ILE A 152 12.69 -9.79 -24.56
N PRO A 153 13.19 -10.01 -25.76
CA PRO A 153 14.18 -9.13 -26.38
C PRO A 153 13.58 -7.73 -26.62
N LEU A 154 14.36 -6.70 -26.34
CA LEU A 154 14.00 -5.29 -26.57
C LEU A 154 14.83 -4.77 -27.75
N ASP A 155 14.66 -5.39 -28.91
CA ASP A 155 15.48 -5.19 -30.12
C ASP A 155 15.16 -3.89 -30.86
N THR A 156 13.92 -3.44 -30.77
CA THR A 156 13.45 -2.23 -31.45
C THR A 156 12.58 -1.38 -30.51
N LEU A 157 12.52 -0.09 -30.81
CA LEU A 157 11.61 0.82 -30.05
C LEU A 157 10.15 0.35 -30.18
N GLU A 158 9.77 -0.13 -31.39
CA GLU A 158 8.44 -0.67 -31.62
C GLU A 158 8.14 -1.92 -30.79
N ALA A 159 9.14 -2.80 -30.59
CA ALA A 159 9.00 -3.97 -29.72
C ALA A 159 8.78 -3.56 -28.24
N VAL A 160 9.47 -2.51 -27.79
CA VAL A 160 9.26 -1.95 -26.45
C VAL A 160 7.87 -1.31 -26.33
N GLU A 161 7.44 -0.56 -27.35
CA GLU A 161 6.12 0.09 -27.37
C GLU A 161 4.95 -0.90 -27.44
N ARG A 162 5.16 -2.10 -28.02
CA ARG A 162 4.20 -3.21 -27.97
C ARG A 162 4.02 -3.81 -26.56
N LEU A 163 4.83 -3.37 -25.60
CA LEU A 163 4.73 -3.73 -24.19
C LEU A 163 4.29 -2.50 -23.37
N PRO A 164 3.04 -2.01 -23.51
CA PRO A 164 2.63 -0.70 -23.01
C PRO A 164 2.81 -0.54 -21.51
N MET A 165 2.63 -1.62 -20.74
CA MET A 165 2.85 -1.64 -19.30
C MET A 165 4.34 -1.40 -18.95
N PHE A 166 5.27 -2.08 -19.65
CA PHE A 166 6.71 -1.92 -19.41
C PHE A 166 7.22 -0.59 -19.94
N SER A 167 6.76 -0.15 -21.10
CA SER A 167 7.11 1.16 -21.66
C SER A 167 6.76 2.29 -20.68
N GLN A 168 5.58 2.22 -20.08
CA GLN A 168 5.15 3.21 -19.10
C GLN A 168 5.96 3.10 -17.80
N LEU A 169 6.25 1.89 -17.35
CA LEU A 169 7.08 1.65 -16.16
C LEU A 169 8.50 2.22 -16.38
N PHE A 170 9.14 1.94 -17.51
CA PHE A 170 10.48 2.46 -17.81
C PHE A 170 10.50 3.98 -17.87
N ARG A 171 9.50 4.62 -18.51
CA ARG A 171 9.39 6.09 -18.52
C ARG A 171 9.25 6.66 -17.11
N GLN A 172 8.49 6.01 -16.24
CA GLN A 172 8.32 6.45 -14.84
C GLN A 172 9.57 6.24 -13.99
N LEU A 173 10.41 5.26 -14.34
CA LEU A 173 11.73 5.06 -13.72
C LEU A 173 12.78 6.04 -14.27
N GLY A 174 12.40 6.97 -15.16
CA GLY A 174 13.34 7.93 -15.78
C GLY A 174 14.19 7.32 -16.89
N VAL A 175 13.83 6.14 -17.41
CA VAL A 175 14.58 5.47 -18.48
C VAL A 175 14.05 5.91 -19.83
N SER A 176 14.93 6.44 -20.67
CA SER A 176 14.62 6.73 -22.07
C SER A 176 14.44 5.41 -22.83
N LEU A 177 13.28 5.21 -23.50
CA LEU A 177 13.02 3.99 -24.25
C LEU A 177 14.07 3.72 -25.35
N PRO A 178 14.56 4.73 -26.10
CA PRO A 178 15.65 4.52 -27.05
C PRO A 178 16.93 3.98 -26.41
N SER A 179 17.25 4.32 -25.15
CA SER A 179 18.45 3.83 -24.49
C SER A 179 18.39 2.33 -24.15
N LEU A 180 17.20 1.74 -24.12
CA LEU A 180 17.02 0.29 -23.94
C LEU A 180 17.38 -0.51 -25.20
N THR A 181 17.27 0.11 -26.39
CA THR A 181 17.47 -0.55 -27.68
C THR A 181 18.82 -0.25 -28.30
N GLN A 182 19.56 0.75 -27.80
CA GLN A 182 20.89 1.12 -28.32
C GLN A 182 22.01 0.41 -27.54
N PRO A 183 23.00 -0.19 -28.26
CA PRO A 183 24.19 -0.71 -27.62
C PRO A 183 25.04 0.47 -27.11
N GLY A 184 25.07 0.66 -25.80
CA GLY A 184 25.85 1.71 -25.14
C GLY A 184 26.31 1.29 -23.75
N PRO A 185 27.33 1.91 -23.17
CA PRO A 185 27.71 1.62 -21.79
C PRO A 185 26.52 1.98 -20.90
N SER A 186 26.10 1.03 -20.07
CA SER A 186 25.06 1.06 -19.05
C SER A 186 24.13 2.27 -19.08
N VAL A 187 22.82 2.05 -19.08
CA VAL A 187 21.80 3.09 -18.96
C VAL A 187 22.22 4.05 -17.83
N LEU A 188 22.95 5.10 -18.20
CA LEU A 188 23.34 6.17 -17.27
C LEU A 188 22.07 6.96 -16.99
N LEU A 189 21.32 6.53 -15.98
CA LEU A 189 20.30 7.35 -15.37
C LEU A 189 20.97 8.61 -14.86
N ASP A 190 20.56 9.75 -15.37
CA ASP A 190 21.02 11.05 -14.89
C ASP A 190 20.83 11.08 -13.36
N ARG A 191 21.92 11.22 -12.60
CA ARG A 191 21.95 11.07 -11.14
C ARG A 191 20.99 12.03 -10.43
N HIS A 192 20.48 13.05 -11.12
CA HIS A 192 19.58 14.05 -10.56
C HIS A 192 18.09 13.74 -10.78
N GLU A 193 17.74 12.75 -11.62
CA GLU A 193 16.36 12.36 -11.89
C GLU A 193 16.00 10.95 -11.42
N GLN A 194 16.74 10.34 -10.49
CA GLN A 194 16.38 9.05 -9.89
C GLN A 194 15.11 9.19 -9.06
N SER A 195 13.96 9.27 -9.74
CA SER A 195 12.68 9.22 -9.07
C SER A 195 12.26 7.75 -8.93
N PHE A 196 12.23 7.24 -7.71
CA PHE A 196 11.54 5.99 -7.38
C PHE A 196 10.04 6.22 -7.64
N ASN A 197 9.60 5.97 -8.86
CA ASN A 197 8.20 6.12 -9.23
C ASN A 197 7.51 4.76 -9.27
N VAL A 198 6.20 4.79 -9.11
CA VAL A 198 5.34 3.62 -9.24
C VAL A 198 4.51 3.75 -10.49
N PHE A 199 4.40 2.66 -11.25
CA PHE A 199 3.42 2.51 -12.30
C PHE A 199 2.11 2.05 -11.67
N HIS A 200 1.05 2.82 -11.84
CA HIS A 200 -0.23 2.52 -11.22
C HIS A 200 -1.37 2.62 -12.23
N ILE A 201 -2.13 1.54 -12.32
CA ILE A 201 -3.39 1.47 -13.07
C ILE A 201 -4.49 1.17 -12.05
N PRO A 202 -5.29 2.16 -11.66
CA PRO A 202 -6.36 1.98 -10.68
C PRO A 202 -7.47 1.06 -11.18
N GLU A 203 -7.77 1.10 -12.49
CA GLU A 203 -8.77 0.28 -13.17
C GLU A 203 -8.13 -0.52 -14.29
N ALA A 204 -7.93 -1.83 -14.07
CA ALA A 204 -7.26 -2.71 -15.02
C ALA A 204 -8.19 -3.14 -16.17
N GLU A 205 -9.50 -3.21 -15.90
CA GLU A 205 -10.51 -3.54 -16.91
C GLU A 205 -10.63 -2.43 -17.95
N GLY A 206 -10.56 -2.79 -19.23
CA GLY A 206 -10.58 -1.84 -20.33
C GLY A 206 -9.31 -1.01 -20.50
N SER A 207 -8.31 -1.15 -19.64
CA SER A 207 -7.06 -0.40 -19.72
C SER A 207 -6.21 -0.87 -20.92
N PRO A 208 -5.75 0.05 -21.80
CA PRO A 208 -4.86 -0.29 -22.91
C PRO A 208 -3.47 -0.74 -22.45
N TYR A 209 -3.11 -0.47 -21.20
CA TYR A 209 -1.82 -0.82 -20.63
C TYR A 209 -1.76 -2.26 -20.11
N VAL A 210 -2.91 -2.91 -19.88
CA VAL A 210 -2.95 -4.29 -19.37
C VAL A 210 -3.40 -5.23 -20.48
N PRO A 211 -2.50 -6.07 -21.01
CA PRO A 211 -2.84 -7.01 -22.09
C PRO A 211 -3.71 -8.17 -21.57
N GLY A 212 -4.42 -8.83 -22.49
CA GLY A 212 -5.19 -10.04 -22.18
C GLY A 212 -6.44 -9.76 -21.37
N GLN A 213 -7.25 -8.79 -21.76
CA GLN A 213 -8.44 -8.34 -21.04
C GLN A 213 -9.39 -9.51 -20.69
N GLU A 214 -9.82 -10.32 -21.65
CA GLU A 214 -10.74 -11.43 -21.41
C GLU A 214 -10.06 -12.62 -20.74
N GLU A 215 -8.87 -13.00 -21.24
CA GLU A 215 -8.17 -14.23 -20.82
C GLU A 215 -7.47 -14.11 -19.47
N PHE A 216 -7.14 -12.87 -19.05
CA PHE A 216 -6.36 -12.60 -17.84
C PHE A 216 -7.07 -11.65 -16.88
N VAL A 217 -7.44 -10.42 -17.31
CA VAL A 217 -8.00 -9.39 -16.42
C VAL A 217 -9.36 -9.85 -15.87
N LEU A 218 -10.32 -10.12 -16.75
CA LEU A 218 -11.66 -10.54 -16.35
C LEU A 218 -11.67 -11.92 -15.72
N LYS A 219 -10.95 -12.89 -16.32
CA LYS A 219 -10.91 -14.27 -15.84
C LYS A 219 -10.40 -14.42 -14.42
N TYR A 220 -9.41 -13.62 -14.01
CA TYR A 220 -8.78 -13.71 -12.69
C TYR A 220 -9.16 -12.54 -11.76
N GLY A 221 -10.13 -11.73 -12.17
CA GLY A 221 -10.69 -10.64 -11.37
C GLY A 221 -9.68 -9.55 -11.03
N ILE A 222 -8.78 -9.19 -11.98
CA ILE A 222 -7.78 -8.17 -11.76
C ILE A 222 -8.43 -6.81 -11.85
N ARG A 223 -8.39 -6.03 -10.76
CA ARG A 223 -9.00 -4.71 -10.65
C ARG A 223 -7.98 -3.59 -10.80
N SER A 224 -6.78 -3.76 -10.24
CA SER A 224 -5.71 -2.77 -10.31
C SER A 224 -4.38 -3.42 -10.61
N VAL A 225 -3.47 -2.67 -11.24
CA VAL A 225 -2.08 -3.09 -11.45
C VAL A 225 -1.14 -2.05 -10.84
N LEU A 226 -0.14 -2.52 -10.11
CA LEU A 226 0.89 -1.70 -9.50
C LEU A 226 2.26 -2.26 -9.85
N GLY A 227 3.14 -1.43 -10.41
CA GLY A 227 4.52 -1.77 -10.70
C GLY A 227 5.46 -0.81 -10.00
N PHE A 228 6.55 -1.33 -9.45
CA PHE A 228 7.62 -0.54 -8.87
C PHE A 228 8.96 -1.23 -9.12
N GLY A 229 10.04 -0.48 -9.09
CA GLY A 229 11.36 -1.01 -9.39
C GLY A 229 12.45 0.03 -9.21
N ALA A 230 13.68 -0.38 -9.45
CA ALA A 230 14.87 0.46 -9.29
C ALA A 230 16.04 -0.07 -10.13
N PRO A 231 17.08 0.76 -10.38
CA PRO A 231 18.33 0.28 -10.96
C PRO A 231 19.09 -0.59 -9.96
N LEU A 232 19.79 -1.61 -10.47
CA LEU A 232 20.71 -2.45 -9.71
C LEU A 232 22.17 -1.93 -9.85
N PRO A 233 23.08 -2.35 -8.96
CA PRO A 233 24.48 -1.91 -9.03
C PRO A 233 25.21 -2.29 -10.34
N ASP A 234 24.76 -3.33 -11.03
CA ASP A 234 25.29 -3.74 -12.35
C ASP A 234 24.80 -2.88 -13.53
N GLY A 235 24.00 -1.83 -13.25
CA GLY A 235 23.40 -0.96 -14.25
C GLY A 235 22.10 -1.50 -14.86
N GLU A 236 21.70 -2.71 -14.50
CA GLU A 236 20.45 -3.31 -14.94
C GLU A 236 19.27 -2.78 -14.10
N LEU A 237 18.04 -2.99 -14.59
CA LEU A 237 16.82 -2.57 -13.90
C LEU A 237 16.04 -3.80 -13.43
N PHE A 238 15.48 -3.73 -12.23
CA PHE A 238 14.45 -4.68 -11.84
C PHE A 238 13.09 -3.99 -11.71
N SER A 239 12.04 -4.76 -11.87
CA SER A 239 10.67 -4.31 -11.67
C SER A 239 9.82 -5.42 -11.06
N ILE A 240 9.01 -5.06 -10.05
CA ILE A 240 8.01 -5.94 -9.43
C ILE A 240 6.64 -5.44 -9.86
N ILE A 241 5.79 -6.34 -10.36
CA ILE A 241 4.46 -6.03 -10.85
C ILE A 241 3.45 -6.86 -10.07
N LEU A 242 2.47 -6.16 -9.48
CA LEU A 242 1.36 -6.71 -8.72
C LEU A 242 0.08 -6.62 -9.56
N PHE A 243 -0.57 -7.74 -9.81
CA PHE A 243 -1.90 -7.81 -10.42
C PHE A 243 -2.92 -8.08 -9.32
N SER A 244 -3.60 -7.02 -8.87
CA SER A 244 -4.45 -7.05 -7.69
C SER A 244 -5.91 -7.33 -8.04
N LYS A 245 -6.55 -8.18 -7.24
CA LYS A 245 -8.03 -8.39 -7.22
C LYS A 245 -8.76 -7.28 -6.46
N ASP A 246 -8.03 -6.50 -5.67
CA ASP A 246 -8.58 -5.37 -4.94
C ASP A 246 -8.21 -4.05 -5.61
N PHE A 247 -9.03 -3.04 -5.39
CA PHE A 247 -8.73 -1.69 -5.84
C PHE A 247 -7.57 -1.11 -5.02
N ILE A 248 -6.55 -0.59 -5.70
CA ILE A 248 -5.41 0.09 -5.07
C ILE A 248 -5.61 1.59 -5.22
N PRO A 249 -5.84 2.35 -4.12
CA PRO A 249 -5.89 3.81 -4.17
C PRO A 249 -4.51 4.42 -4.53
N GLU A 250 -4.49 5.61 -5.11
CA GLU A 250 -3.25 6.33 -5.43
C GLU A 250 -2.39 6.58 -4.19
N SER A 251 -3.02 6.90 -3.05
CA SER A 251 -2.34 7.05 -1.77
C SER A 251 -1.61 5.78 -1.31
N THR A 252 -2.21 4.61 -1.55
CA THR A 252 -1.56 3.31 -1.32
C THR A 252 -0.43 3.08 -2.31
N ALA A 253 -0.66 3.33 -3.62
CA ALA A 253 0.35 3.13 -4.64
C ALA A 253 1.63 3.93 -4.35
N THR A 254 1.50 5.16 -3.86
CA THR A 254 2.62 6.03 -3.50
C THR A 254 3.49 5.43 -2.39
N LEU A 255 2.92 4.68 -1.44
CA LEU A 255 3.66 4.01 -0.37
C LEU A 255 4.54 2.85 -0.87
N PHE A 256 4.42 2.44 -2.13
CA PHE A 256 5.30 1.43 -2.72
C PHE A 256 6.62 2.01 -3.28
N LYS A 257 6.76 3.32 -3.37
CA LYS A 257 8.04 3.97 -3.78
C LYS A 257 9.20 3.57 -2.86
N PRO A 258 9.12 3.71 -1.53
CA PRO A 258 10.18 3.27 -0.63
C PRO A 258 10.41 1.75 -0.66
N LEU A 259 9.39 0.94 -0.96
CA LEU A 259 9.53 -0.50 -1.07
C LEU A 259 10.41 -0.93 -2.26
N ALA A 260 10.48 -0.12 -3.32
CA ALA A 260 11.43 -0.33 -4.42
C ALA A 260 12.88 -0.30 -3.91
N LEU A 261 13.22 0.68 -3.06
CA LEU A 261 14.54 0.77 -2.41
C LEU A 261 14.81 -0.43 -1.50
N CYS A 262 13.80 -0.86 -0.72
CA CYS A 262 13.96 -2.03 0.15
C CYS A 262 14.23 -3.32 -0.63
N ALA A 263 13.54 -3.52 -1.77
CA ALA A 263 13.79 -4.64 -2.67
C ALA A 263 15.15 -4.53 -3.35
N GLN A 264 15.57 -3.31 -3.74
CA GLN A 264 16.91 -3.05 -4.30
C GLN A 264 18.01 -3.46 -3.32
N ILE A 265 17.91 -3.10 -2.05
CA ILE A 265 18.87 -3.48 -1.00
C ILE A 265 18.98 -5.00 -0.89
N ALA A 266 17.86 -5.73 -0.95
CA ALA A 266 17.87 -7.19 -0.88
C ALA A 266 18.51 -7.85 -2.12
N LEU A 267 18.32 -7.27 -3.32
CA LEU A 267 18.81 -7.81 -4.59
C LEU A 267 20.26 -7.41 -4.89
N ALA A 268 20.70 -6.23 -4.45
CA ALA A 268 21.96 -5.62 -4.81
C ALA A 268 23.19 -6.53 -4.59
N PRO A 269 23.33 -7.28 -3.48
CA PRO A 269 24.49 -8.15 -3.26
C PRO A 269 24.65 -9.25 -4.32
N TYR A 270 23.56 -9.64 -4.98
CA TYR A 270 23.50 -10.75 -5.93
C TYR A 270 23.47 -10.29 -7.39
N ALA A 271 23.35 -9.00 -7.65
CA ALA A 271 23.16 -8.47 -9.01
C ALA A 271 24.36 -8.64 -9.91
N THR A 272 25.58 -8.66 -9.33
CA THR A 272 26.85 -8.72 -10.07
C THR A 272 27.43 -10.11 -10.21
N THR A 273 26.82 -11.11 -9.54
CA THR A 273 27.30 -12.50 -9.63
C THR A 273 27.02 -13.02 -11.04
N THR A 274 28.05 -13.45 -11.74
CA THR A 274 28.02 -13.85 -13.17
C THR A 274 27.22 -15.15 -13.43
N ALA A 275 26.74 -15.80 -12.37
CA ALA A 275 25.96 -17.04 -12.41
C ALA A 275 24.47 -16.78 -12.15
N ALA A 276 23.83 -15.98 -13.00
CA ALA A 276 22.36 -15.94 -13.05
C ALA A 276 21.86 -17.22 -13.74
N PHE A 277 21.01 -17.97 -13.09
CA PHE A 277 20.30 -19.18 -13.55
C PHE A 277 21.02 -20.52 -13.37
N HIS A 278 21.04 -21.03 -12.13
CA HIS A 278 21.27 -22.47 -11.94
C HIS A 278 19.96 -23.25 -12.11
N PRO A 279 19.90 -24.29 -12.96
CA PRO A 279 18.82 -25.24 -12.95
C PRO A 279 18.91 -26.05 -11.64
N HIS A 280 17.76 -26.26 -10.99
CA HIS A 280 17.65 -27.20 -9.88
C HIS A 280 18.00 -28.62 -10.34
N HIS A 281 19.26 -28.98 -10.29
CA HIS A 281 19.69 -30.39 -10.23
C HIS A 281 21.02 -30.52 -9.49
N THR A 282 20.98 -31.33 -8.46
CA THR A 282 22.08 -31.86 -7.67
C THR A 282 23.24 -32.38 -8.51
N SER A 283 24.41 -31.73 -8.38
CA SER A 283 25.71 -32.40 -8.34
C SER A 283 26.79 -31.38 -7.96
N MET A 284 27.69 -31.80 -7.09
CA MET A 284 28.75 -31.04 -6.44
C MET A 284 29.81 -30.47 -7.41
N PRO A 285 30.54 -29.44 -7.00
CA PRO A 285 31.23 -28.50 -7.88
C PRO A 285 32.64 -28.98 -8.23
N GLU A 286 33.03 -28.72 -9.45
CA GLU A 286 34.42 -28.63 -9.85
C GLU A 286 34.86 -27.18 -9.74
N GLN A 287 35.94 -26.95 -9.00
CA GLN A 287 36.52 -25.65 -8.67
C GLN A 287 37.04 -24.99 -9.95
N ALA A 288 36.56 -23.78 -10.19
CA ALA A 288 37.23 -22.82 -11.08
C ALA A 288 37.69 -21.65 -10.23
N ASP A 289 38.97 -21.58 -9.96
CA ASP A 289 39.67 -20.49 -9.32
C ASP A 289 39.55 -19.22 -10.19
N GLY A 290 38.85 -18.22 -9.67
CA GLY A 290 38.80 -16.86 -10.17
C GLY A 290 38.40 -15.98 -9.01
N ASP A 291 39.40 -15.48 -8.28
CA ASP A 291 39.27 -14.58 -7.15
C ASP A 291 38.51 -13.30 -7.56
N PRO A 292 37.32 -12.98 -6.99
CA PRO A 292 36.67 -11.70 -7.24
C PRO A 292 37.57 -10.59 -6.72
N THR A 293 37.96 -9.67 -7.58
CA THR A 293 38.86 -8.57 -7.23
C THR A 293 38.28 -7.77 -6.05
N PRO A 294 39.06 -7.53 -4.97
CA PRO A 294 38.57 -6.86 -3.75
C PRO A 294 38.03 -5.42 -3.96
N VAL A 295 38.29 -4.85 -5.12
CA VAL A 295 37.79 -3.51 -5.53
C VAL A 295 36.32 -3.54 -5.87
N HIS A 296 35.78 -4.64 -6.37
CA HIS A 296 34.38 -4.77 -6.77
C HIS A 296 33.45 -4.95 -5.57
N ASP A 297 33.87 -5.77 -4.59
CA ASP A 297 33.14 -5.97 -3.33
C ASP A 297 33.07 -4.67 -2.51
N ALA A 298 34.17 -3.91 -2.45
CA ALA A 298 34.21 -2.62 -1.76
C ALA A 298 33.23 -1.60 -2.39
N HIS A 299 33.11 -1.58 -3.73
CA HIS A 299 32.15 -0.70 -4.42
C HIS A 299 30.69 -1.08 -4.13
N LEU A 300 30.39 -2.37 -4.11
CA LEU A 300 29.07 -2.87 -3.76
C LEU A 300 28.69 -2.57 -2.31
N GLN A 301 29.61 -2.81 -1.37
CA GLN A 301 29.40 -2.51 0.03
C GLN A 301 29.19 -1.00 0.26
N ALA A 302 29.98 -0.14 -0.41
CA ALA A 302 29.78 1.30 -0.37
C ALA A 302 28.39 1.70 -0.91
N ARG A 303 27.93 1.08 -2.00
CA ARG A 303 26.62 1.36 -2.58
C ARG A 303 25.46 0.90 -1.69
N ILE A 304 25.60 -0.25 -1.05
CA ILE A 304 24.62 -0.74 -0.06
C ILE A 304 24.55 0.24 1.12
N ALA A 305 25.71 0.66 1.66
CA ALA A 305 25.77 1.62 2.75
C ALA A 305 25.14 2.97 2.40
N ASP A 306 25.30 3.45 1.15
CA ASP A 306 24.64 4.68 0.69
C ASP A 306 23.13 4.53 0.59
N LEU A 307 22.63 3.38 0.10
CA LEU A 307 21.20 3.07 0.04
C LEU A 307 20.57 2.96 1.43
N GLU A 308 21.28 2.34 2.37
CA GLU A 308 20.85 2.24 3.77
C GLU A 308 20.79 3.62 4.44
N ARG A 309 21.76 4.51 4.17
CA ARG A 309 21.71 5.90 4.64
C ARG A 309 20.53 6.67 4.07
N LEU A 310 20.28 6.56 2.76
CA LEU A 310 19.13 7.20 2.12
C LEU A 310 17.81 6.72 2.72
N LEU A 311 17.71 5.43 2.99
CA LEU A 311 16.52 4.86 3.62
C LEU A 311 16.36 5.37 5.06
N ALA A 312 17.44 5.39 5.85
CA ALA A 312 17.41 5.91 7.22
C ALA A 312 16.98 7.38 7.26
N VAL A 313 17.50 8.21 6.33
CA VAL A 313 17.07 9.62 6.20
C VAL A 313 15.59 9.72 5.83
N HIS A 314 15.11 8.86 4.94
CA HIS A 314 13.68 8.85 4.56
C HIS A 314 12.78 8.42 5.72
N GLU A 315 13.15 7.35 6.43
CA GLU A 315 12.45 6.88 7.64
C GLU A 315 12.42 7.98 8.71
N GLN A 316 13.56 8.62 8.97
CA GLN A 316 13.64 9.73 9.91
C GLN A 316 12.77 10.91 9.49
N THR A 317 12.75 11.28 8.20
CA THR A 317 11.90 12.37 7.69
C THR A 317 10.42 12.07 7.89
N VAL A 318 10.02 10.81 7.71
CA VAL A 318 8.63 10.35 7.92
C VAL A 318 8.26 10.42 9.39
N ASP A 319 9.15 9.95 10.28
CA ASP A 319 8.94 10.00 11.72
C ASP A 319 8.89 11.45 12.22
N GLU A 320 9.80 12.32 11.76
CA GLU A 320 9.79 13.75 12.08
C GLU A 320 8.49 14.45 11.61
N GLN A 321 7.96 14.07 10.44
CA GLN A 321 6.67 14.60 9.96
C GLN A 321 5.50 14.10 10.80
N ALA A 322 5.51 12.84 11.21
CA ALA A 322 4.52 12.25 12.10
C ALA A 322 4.55 12.94 13.48
N ASP A 323 5.73 13.06 14.08
CA ASP A 323 5.95 13.75 15.36
C ASP A 323 5.52 15.21 15.28
N ARG A 324 5.89 15.90 14.19
CA ARG A 324 5.49 17.30 13.95
C ARG A 324 3.96 17.44 13.84
N MET A 325 3.29 16.50 13.16
CA MET A 325 1.83 16.51 13.07
C MET A 325 1.21 16.24 14.44
N GLU A 326 1.77 15.31 15.22
CA GLU A 326 1.33 15.03 16.57
C GLU A 326 1.51 16.24 17.50
N LEU A 327 2.67 16.90 17.44
CA LEU A 327 2.92 18.15 18.18
C LEU A 327 1.95 19.28 17.80
N ILE A 328 1.62 19.43 16.51
CA ILE A 328 0.62 20.41 16.04
C ILE A 328 -0.75 20.09 16.63
N VAL A 329 -1.18 18.82 16.58
CA VAL A 329 -2.46 18.39 17.15
C VAL A 329 -2.48 18.58 18.66
N GLN A 330 -1.42 18.20 19.37
CA GLN A 330 -1.30 18.39 20.82
C GLN A 330 -1.23 19.88 21.22
N GLY A 331 -0.43 20.67 20.48
CA GLY A 331 -0.25 22.11 20.74
C GLY A 331 -1.48 22.95 20.40
N SER A 332 -2.30 22.51 19.47
CA SER A 332 -3.52 23.24 19.04
C SER A 332 -4.71 23.11 19.98
N GLN A 333 -4.59 22.29 21.04
CA GLN A 333 -5.66 21.97 21.98
C GLN A 333 -6.94 21.41 21.31
N MET A 334 -6.83 20.83 20.12
CA MET A 334 -7.96 20.31 19.37
C MET A 334 -8.26 18.85 19.77
N GLY A 335 -9.52 18.57 20.07
CA GLY A 335 -10.03 17.21 20.07
C GLY A 335 -10.14 16.70 18.65
N THR A 336 -9.63 15.50 18.36
CA THR A 336 -9.81 14.88 17.03
C THR A 336 -10.77 13.73 17.12
N TRP A 337 -11.52 13.52 16.04
CA TRP A 337 -12.40 12.38 15.85
C TRP A 337 -12.21 11.77 14.45
N ASP A 338 -12.33 10.46 14.38
CA ASP A 338 -12.21 9.69 13.13
C ASP A 338 -13.30 8.62 13.12
N TRP A 339 -14.26 8.79 12.25
CA TRP A 339 -15.49 8.01 12.17
C TRP A 339 -15.51 7.05 11.00
N GLU A 340 -15.57 5.75 11.29
CA GLU A 340 -15.85 4.69 10.35
C GLU A 340 -17.38 4.55 10.19
N ILE A 341 -17.93 5.16 9.16
CA ILE A 341 -19.37 5.37 9.00
C ILE A 341 -20.17 4.06 8.95
N PRO A 342 -19.75 2.99 8.22
CA PRO A 342 -20.55 1.77 8.12
C PRO A 342 -20.66 0.99 9.44
N THR A 343 -19.67 1.10 10.30
CA THR A 343 -19.64 0.39 11.59
C THR A 343 -20.10 1.25 12.75
N GLY A 344 -20.13 2.58 12.56
CA GLY A 344 -20.38 3.55 13.61
C GLY A 344 -19.21 3.76 14.56
N ARG A 345 -18.07 3.08 14.35
CA ARG A 345 -16.90 3.20 15.21
C ARG A 345 -16.25 4.58 15.05
N VAL A 346 -15.93 5.22 16.18
CA VAL A 346 -15.22 6.49 16.22
C VAL A 346 -13.98 6.35 17.08
N THR A 347 -12.85 6.86 16.59
CA THR A 347 -11.63 7.02 17.37
C THR A 347 -11.51 8.47 17.81
N PHE A 348 -11.51 8.70 19.12
CA PHE A 348 -11.26 10.01 19.72
C PHE A 348 -9.82 10.07 20.22
N ASN A 349 -9.21 11.27 20.24
CA ASN A 349 -7.95 11.46 20.96
C ASN A 349 -8.20 11.82 22.43
N GLU A 350 -7.14 11.77 23.26
CA GLU A 350 -7.23 12.13 24.67
C GLU A 350 -7.75 13.55 24.89
N ARG A 351 -7.40 14.47 24.00
CA ARG A 351 -7.83 15.87 24.12
C ARG A 351 -9.34 16.01 23.95
N TRP A 352 -9.96 15.24 23.07
CA TRP A 352 -11.42 15.20 22.91
C TRP A 352 -12.12 14.78 24.21
N ALA A 353 -11.61 13.74 24.83
CA ALA A 353 -12.16 13.26 26.12
C ALA A 353 -11.93 14.27 27.25
N ASN A 354 -10.71 14.78 27.37
CA ASN A 354 -10.32 15.72 28.43
C ASN A 354 -11.08 17.05 28.37
N MET A 355 -11.38 17.54 27.16
CA MET A 355 -12.20 18.74 26.94
C MET A 355 -13.59 18.65 27.62
N LEU A 356 -14.14 17.43 27.65
CA LEU A 356 -15.43 17.14 28.28
C LEU A 356 -15.28 16.60 29.71
N GLY A 357 -14.06 16.51 30.24
CA GLY A 357 -13.78 16.02 31.60
C GLY A 357 -13.82 14.51 31.75
N TYR A 358 -13.81 13.76 30.67
CA TYR A 358 -13.70 12.30 30.66
C TYR A 358 -12.26 11.84 30.44
N ARG A 359 -11.97 10.63 30.86
CA ARG A 359 -10.81 9.87 30.38
C ARG A 359 -11.23 9.13 29.11
N LEU A 360 -10.28 8.87 28.21
CA LEU A 360 -10.57 8.20 26.96
C LEU A 360 -11.14 6.79 27.14
N ASP A 361 -10.67 6.07 28.17
CA ASP A 361 -11.13 4.71 28.51
C ASP A 361 -12.55 4.66 29.13
N GLU A 362 -13.12 5.80 29.49
CA GLU A 362 -14.51 5.92 30.01
C GLU A 362 -15.53 6.11 28.86
N LEU A 363 -15.08 6.31 27.63
CA LEU A 363 -15.92 6.59 26.48
C LEU A 363 -15.97 5.40 25.53
N GLU A 364 -17.17 4.99 25.15
CA GLU A 364 -17.32 3.99 24.10
C GLU A 364 -16.83 4.56 22.76
N PRO A 365 -15.96 3.87 21.98
CA PRO A 365 -15.44 4.35 20.70
C PRO A 365 -16.49 4.20 19.58
N HIS A 366 -17.62 4.90 19.72
CA HIS A 366 -18.75 4.82 18.81
C HIS A 366 -19.43 6.20 18.66
N VAL A 367 -20.01 6.47 17.48
CA VAL A 367 -20.70 7.73 17.17
C VAL A 367 -21.83 8.04 18.15
N ARG A 368 -22.49 7.01 18.69
CA ARG A 368 -23.54 7.17 19.73
C ARG A 368 -23.05 7.92 20.95
N THR A 369 -21.78 7.79 21.33
CA THR A 369 -21.19 8.52 22.45
C THR A 369 -21.30 10.03 22.21
N TRP A 370 -20.94 10.50 21.03
CA TRP A 370 -21.10 11.90 20.66
C TRP A 370 -22.58 12.29 20.59
N GLU A 371 -23.45 11.51 19.93
CA GLU A 371 -24.89 11.77 19.82
C GLU A 371 -25.55 11.96 21.19
N GLN A 372 -25.20 11.14 22.18
CA GLN A 372 -25.74 11.20 23.56
C GLN A 372 -25.23 12.41 24.34
N LEU A 373 -24.10 12.96 23.98
CA LEU A 373 -23.51 14.13 24.62
C LEU A 373 -23.99 15.45 24.01
N VAL A 374 -24.51 15.46 22.77
CA VAL A 374 -25.06 16.66 22.13
C VAL A 374 -26.29 17.15 22.88
N HIS A 375 -26.39 18.50 23.03
CA HIS A 375 -27.54 19.11 23.66
C HIS A 375 -28.83 18.80 22.86
N PRO A 376 -29.95 18.45 23.51
CA PRO A 376 -31.19 18.08 22.81
C PRO A 376 -31.68 19.13 21.81
N ASP A 377 -31.58 20.42 22.13
CA ASP A 377 -32.00 21.49 21.23
C ASP A 377 -31.13 21.62 20.00
N ASP A 378 -29.84 21.22 20.10
CA ASP A 378 -28.87 21.37 19.02
C ASP A 378 -28.84 20.13 18.10
N LEU A 379 -29.25 18.98 18.63
CA LEU A 379 -29.10 17.66 17.98
C LEU A 379 -29.73 17.60 16.59
N HIS A 380 -30.95 18.13 16.46
CA HIS A 380 -31.68 18.08 15.17
C HIS A 380 -30.94 18.85 14.07
N GLN A 381 -30.44 20.05 14.37
CA GLN A 381 -29.75 20.88 13.40
C GLN A 381 -28.36 20.33 13.05
N VAL A 382 -27.64 19.84 14.06
CA VAL A 382 -26.33 19.21 13.87
C VAL A 382 -26.43 17.96 12.98
N MET A 383 -27.40 17.09 13.26
CA MET A 383 -27.65 15.89 12.46
C MET A 383 -28.04 16.20 11.02
N ALA A 384 -28.81 17.28 10.80
CA ALA A 384 -29.16 17.73 9.47
C ALA A 384 -27.91 18.18 8.68
N THR A 385 -27.02 18.93 9.33
CA THR A 385 -25.75 19.41 8.73
C THR A 385 -24.80 18.23 8.42
N VAL A 386 -24.63 17.29 9.35
CA VAL A 386 -23.85 16.08 9.12
C VAL A 386 -24.41 15.27 7.95
N SER A 387 -25.74 15.05 7.93
CA SER A 387 -26.40 14.28 6.87
C SER A 387 -26.25 14.92 5.49
N SER A 388 -26.36 16.24 5.39
CA SER A 388 -26.14 17.00 4.15
C SER A 388 -24.72 16.80 3.63
N HIS A 389 -23.72 16.88 4.52
CA HIS A 389 -22.32 16.65 4.16
C HIS A 389 -22.06 15.20 3.74
N LEU A 390 -22.63 14.21 4.44
CA LEU A 390 -22.49 12.80 4.08
C LEU A 390 -23.04 12.50 2.69
N ARG A 391 -24.15 13.17 2.28
CA ARG A 391 -24.69 13.08 0.92
C ARG A 391 -23.83 13.79 -0.13
N GLY A 392 -22.81 14.56 0.28
CA GLY A 392 -21.91 15.29 -0.63
C GLY A 392 -22.44 16.64 -1.10
N GLU A 393 -23.44 17.21 -0.41
CA GLU A 393 -24.03 18.51 -0.73
C GLU A 393 -23.12 19.68 -0.32
N THR A 394 -22.17 19.42 0.60
CA THR A 394 -21.18 20.40 1.05
C THR A 394 -19.76 19.82 1.02
N PRO A 395 -18.72 20.61 0.70
CA PRO A 395 -17.33 20.13 0.65
C PRO A 395 -16.76 19.81 2.03
N THR A 396 -17.24 20.53 3.06
CA THR A 396 -16.83 20.38 4.45
C THR A 396 -18.07 20.44 5.34
N TYR A 397 -17.98 19.81 6.49
CA TYR A 397 -18.94 19.93 7.58
C TYR A 397 -18.41 20.93 8.60
N SER A 398 -19.28 21.79 9.14
CA SER A 398 -18.98 22.60 10.32
C SER A 398 -20.25 22.95 11.08
N SER A 399 -20.17 22.91 12.41
CA SER A 399 -21.26 23.32 13.30
C SER A 399 -20.73 23.81 14.64
N GLU A 400 -21.49 24.65 15.31
CA GLU A 400 -21.29 25.04 16.70
C GLU A 400 -22.44 24.49 17.51
N HIS A 401 -22.13 23.66 18.51
CA HIS A 401 -23.13 23.01 19.33
C HIS A 401 -22.61 22.73 20.75
N ARG A 402 -23.49 22.36 21.64
CA ARG A 402 -23.16 22.07 23.03
C ARG A 402 -23.01 20.58 23.24
N LEU A 403 -21.93 20.19 23.94
CA LEU A 403 -21.71 18.85 24.43
C LEU A 403 -21.76 18.83 25.96
N ARG A 404 -22.35 17.76 26.52
CA ARG A 404 -22.46 17.57 27.96
C ARG A 404 -21.14 17.08 28.52
N THR A 405 -20.58 17.80 29.48
CA THR A 405 -19.40 17.40 30.23
C THR A 405 -19.74 16.32 31.27
N LYS A 406 -18.74 15.65 31.82
CA LYS A 406 -18.85 14.66 32.90
C LYS A 406 -19.48 15.27 34.16
N SER A 407 -19.25 16.56 34.43
CA SER A 407 -19.86 17.26 35.55
C SER A 407 -21.34 17.62 35.34
N GLY A 408 -21.87 17.38 34.14
CA GLY A 408 -23.23 17.77 33.74
C GLY A 408 -23.36 19.18 33.17
N ALA A 409 -22.29 19.96 33.13
CA ALA A 409 -22.25 21.27 32.48
C ALA A 409 -22.22 21.14 30.92
N TRP A 410 -22.45 22.27 30.25
CA TRP A 410 -22.38 22.34 28.78
C TRP A 410 -21.10 23.02 28.32
N CYS A 411 -20.36 22.31 27.45
CA CYS A 411 -19.21 22.81 26.72
C CYS A 411 -19.64 23.19 25.30
N TRP A 412 -19.42 24.42 24.87
CA TRP A 412 -19.61 24.81 23.49
C TRP A 412 -18.44 24.35 22.64
N VAL A 413 -18.72 23.61 21.59
CA VAL A 413 -17.69 23.15 20.66
C VAL A 413 -17.93 23.69 19.25
N PHE A 414 -16.85 24.03 18.57
CA PHE A 414 -16.81 24.16 17.13
C PHE A 414 -16.34 22.83 16.57
N ASP A 415 -17.21 22.17 15.82
CA ASP A 415 -16.95 20.89 15.17
C ASP A 415 -16.77 21.12 13.68
N SER A 416 -15.68 20.63 13.11
CA SER A 416 -15.39 20.72 11.69
C SER A 416 -14.72 19.46 11.19
N GLY A 417 -15.16 18.99 10.02
CA GLY A 417 -14.65 17.78 9.43
C GLY A 417 -15.04 17.58 7.97
N ARG A 418 -14.60 16.47 7.44
CA ARG A 418 -14.91 16.08 6.06
C ARG A 418 -14.99 14.57 5.90
N VAL A 419 -15.71 14.13 4.88
CA VAL A 419 -15.62 12.75 4.39
C VAL A 419 -14.27 12.58 3.70
N VAL A 420 -13.41 11.72 4.27
CA VAL A 420 -12.05 11.43 3.77
C VAL A 420 -12.03 10.20 2.87
N LYS A 421 -13.09 9.39 2.88
CA LYS A 421 -13.19 8.21 2.03
C LYS A 421 -14.64 7.92 1.65
N ARG A 422 -14.87 7.64 0.35
CA ARG A 422 -16.14 7.15 -0.20
C ARG A 422 -15.90 5.82 -0.91
N ASP A 423 -16.95 5.04 -1.08
CA ASP A 423 -16.91 3.84 -1.92
C ASP A 423 -17.01 4.18 -3.42
N ALA A 424 -16.98 3.16 -4.29
CA ALA A 424 -17.08 3.32 -5.74
C ALA A 424 -18.45 3.86 -6.20
N LYS A 425 -19.48 3.80 -5.34
CA LYS A 425 -20.82 4.33 -5.61
C LYS A 425 -21.03 5.72 -5.02
N GLY A 426 -19.99 6.32 -4.42
CA GLY A 426 -20.04 7.63 -3.77
C GLY A 426 -20.56 7.59 -2.33
N ALA A 427 -20.88 6.43 -1.74
CA ALA A 427 -21.33 6.34 -0.37
C ALA A 427 -20.16 6.63 0.61
N PRO A 428 -20.38 7.41 1.68
CA PRO A 428 -19.34 7.79 2.61
C PRO A 428 -18.92 6.59 3.47
N LEU A 429 -17.60 6.33 3.55
CA LEU A 429 -17.03 5.24 4.34
C LEU A 429 -16.31 5.72 5.59
N ARG A 430 -15.66 6.89 5.53
CA ARG A 430 -14.88 7.45 6.64
C ARG A 430 -14.95 8.95 6.62
N ALA A 431 -15.15 9.56 7.78
CA ALA A 431 -15.08 10.99 8.00
C ALA A 431 -14.13 11.27 9.16
N ALA A 432 -13.43 12.39 9.10
CA ALA A 432 -12.52 12.81 10.16
C ALA A 432 -12.58 14.32 10.34
N GLY A 433 -12.34 14.77 11.57
CA GLY A 433 -12.41 16.18 11.90
C GLY A 433 -11.90 16.51 13.29
N ILE A 434 -12.22 17.72 13.72
CA ILE A 434 -11.77 18.31 14.97
C ILE A 434 -12.92 18.90 15.76
N HIS A 435 -12.81 18.86 17.08
CA HIS A 435 -13.57 19.67 18.01
C HIS A 435 -12.65 20.70 18.69
N LEU A 436 -13.08 21.93 18.72
CA LEU A 436 -12.42 23.00 19.46
C LEU A 436 -13.39 23.53 20.51
N ASP A 437 -12.94 23.63 21.78
CA ASP A 437 -13.70 24.30 22.83
C ASP A 437 -13.79 25.80 22.56
N ILE A 438 -15.00 26.30 22.41
CA ILE A 438 -15.30 27.70 22.16
C ILE A 438 -16.13 28.32 23.29
N SER A 439 -16.15 27.71 24.46
CA SER A 439 -16.96 28.16 25.61
C SER A 439 -16.59 29.59 26.02
N ASP A 440 -15.31 29.92 26.09
CA ASP A 440 -14.83 31.28 26.42
C ASP A 440 -15.29 32.30 25.39
N ARG A 441 -15.22 31.94 24.09
CA ARG A 441 -15.72 32.82 23.00
C ARG A 441 -17.23 33.05 23.15
N LYS A 442 -18.01 32.00 23.40
CA LYS A 442 -19.46 32.09 23.59
C LYS A 442 -19.84 32.89 24.84
N ALA A 443 -19.08 32.76 25.92
CA ALA A 443 -19.28 33.56 27.13
C ALA A 443 -19.02 35.05 26.88
N LEU A 444 -17.99 35.39 26.11
CA LEU A 444 -17.68 36.75 25.74
C LEU A 444 -18.76 37.35 24.82
N GLU A 445 -19.21 36.60 23.81
CA GLU A 445 -20.30 37.00 22.90
C GLU A 445 -21.59 37.30 23.69
N ALA A 446 -21.95 36.44 24.65
CA ALA A 446 -23.11 36.62 25.50
C ALA A 446 -22.97 37.82 26.45
N ALA A 447 -21.78 38.08 26.99
CA ALA A 447 -21.53 39.28 27.82
C ALA A 447 -21.65 40.58 26.99
N GLN A 448 -21.10 40.58 25.78
CA GLN A 448 -21.23 41.73 24.87
C GLN A 448 -22.70 41.99 24.49
N ALA A 449 -23.46 40.96 24.16
CA ALA A 449 -24.88 41.07 23.83
C ALA A 449 -25.68 41.64 24.99
N ARG A 450 -25.43 41.22 26.24
CA ARG A 450 -26.06 41.76 27.45
C ARG A 450 -25.73 43.23 27.65
N ALA A 451 -24.45 43.58 27.57
CA ALA A 451 -24.02 44.99 27.71
C ALA A 451 -24.65 45.91 26.67
N GLN A 452 -24.78 45.42 25.45
CA GLN A 452 -25.42 46.17 24.36
C GLN A 452 -26.92 46.35 24.60
N CYS A 453 -27.62 45.33 25.08
CA CYS A 453 -29.02 45.38 25.45
C CYS A 453 -29.27 46.36 26.60
N ASP A 454 -28.41 46.35 27.62
CA ASP A 454 -28.49 47.27 28.76
C ASP A 454 -28.24 48.72 28.33
N LEU A 455 -27.32 48.94 27.39
CA LEU A 455 -27.04 50.26 26.84
C LEU A 455 -28.25 50.81 26.05
N GLN A 456 -28.86 49.95 25.23
CA GLN A 456 -30.05 50.30 24.46
C GLN A 456 -31.26 50.61 25.37
N ALA A 457 -31.46 49.80 26.41
CA ALA A 457 -32.53 50.06 27.38
C ALA A 457 -32.34 51.40 28.13
N LYS A 458 -31.09 51.72 28.49
CA LYS A 458 -30.78 53.04 29.12
C LYS A 458 -31.01 54.22 28.14
N GLN A 459 -30.70 54.02 26.87
CA GLN A 459 -30.93 55.07 25.84
C GLN A 459 -32.41 55.30 25.53
N GLN A 460 -33.26 54.27 25.65
CA GLN A 460 -34.71 54.39 25.46
C GLN A 460 -35.45 54.95 26.68
N ALA A 461 -34.81 54.93 27.86
CA ALA A 461 -35.36 55.47 29.08
C ALA A 461 -35.01 56.95 29.33
N LEU A 462 -34.18 57.57 28.53
CA LEU A 462 -33.82 58.95 28.49
C LEU A 462 -34.67 59.72 27.42
#